data_81a453c8e19320bf19b044331594057d
#
_entry.id   81a453c8e19320bf19b044331594057d
#
_cell.length_a   1.000
_cell.length_b   1.000
_cell.length_c   1.000
_cell.angle_alpha   90.00
_cell.angle_beta   90.00
_cell.angle_gamma   90.00
#
_symmetry.space_group_name_H-M   'P 1'
#
loop_
_entity.id
_entity.type
_entity.pdbx_description
1 polymer ?
#
loop_
_entity_poly.entity_id
_entity_poly.type
_entity_poly.pdbx_seq_one_letter_code
_entity_poly.pdbx_strand_id
1 'polypeptide(L)'
;MNNHGNADKNWGNVQLVEFSGASEKPKVLLIATLDTKPTETAYLRDCLEGQGIQVIHLDPSIRRTVAGAEITPDMIAAAAGTNMQAVRDLRHEGKSQAVMMEGAQKLAHEIDAREGLSGILAIGGSMGTTLATSVMRSFPYGLPKVMISTMASGFTTPFVGTRDIVMVNAVCDIAGLNTITRDVYRNGALAVAGMAKGYRRPEKSARPLVLMGTLGTTERCSVMVRSALEREGIEVMVFHTTGSGGQTLDQIVRERDVTAVIELSLVEMMDFLHGGLCSGGPDRARAELQKGVPTIFVPGNCDFVIAGPIEDAHARFPGKRYHIHNAALTAVRTEAVELGHLAKHLGELIGEAKGPVSIYVPLQGFSSHDSPEGHLHDLSMPPVFVKQITAAVAGRVPVHTLDVHVNTQAFADALVQQVLTYIHKEA
;
A
#
# COMPACT_ATOMS: atom_id res chain seq x y z
N MET A 1 -8.87 31.31 41.27
CA MET A 1 -8.23 31.94 40.10
C MET A 1 -7.50 30.87 39.35
N ASN A 2 -8.19 30.22 38.41
CA ASN A 2 -7.63 29.13 37.59
C ASN A 2 -7.35 29.66 36.19
N ASN A 3 -6.08 29.77 35.90
CA ASN A 3 -5.58 30.12 34.58
C ASN A 3 -5.33 28.81 33.81
N HIS A 4 -6.26 28.38 32.98
CA HIS A 4 -6.04 27.30 32.01
C HIS A 4 -5.48 27.96 30.73
N GLY A 5 -4.21 27.76 30.51
CA GLY A 5 -3.54 28.15 29.27
C GLY A 5 -4.22 27.46 28.06
N ASN A 6 -4.67 28.31 27.17
CA ASN A 6 -5.17 27.97 25.86
C ASN A 6 -3.96 27.54 25.01
N ALA A 7 -3.77 26.23 24.82
CA ALA A 7 -2.81 25.72 23.85
C ALA A 7 -3.38 25.96 22.45
N ASP A 8 -2.85 26.96 21.75
CA ASP A 8 -3.16 27.24 20.35
C ASP A 8 -2.92 25.98 19.52
N LYS A 9 -4.01 25.32 19.15
CA LYS A 9 -4.02 24.25 18.15
C LYS A 9 -3.87 24.92 16.78
N ASN A 10 -2.62 25.14 16.39
CA ASN A 10 -2.30 25.59 15.06
C ASN A 10 -2.47 24.44 14.06
N TRP A 11 -3.73 24.13 13.74
CA TRP A 11 -4.07 23.40 12.54
C TRP A 11 -3.80 24.35 11.38
N GLY A 12 -2.63 24.21 10.70
CA GLY A 12 -2.29 25.03 9.54
C GLY A 12 -3.52 25.27 8.68
N ASN A 13 -3.71 26.49 8.19
CA ASN A 13 -4.86 26.98 7.45
C ASN A 13 -5.34 25.93 6.42
N VAL A 14 -6.23 25.05 6.83
CA VAL A 14 -7.07 24.29 5.90
C VAL A 14 -8.09 25.32 5.39
N GLN A 15 -7.74 26.03 4.33
CA GLN A 15 -8.74 26.76 3.58
C GLN A 15 -9.74 25.72 3.09
N LEU A 16 -10.95 25.76 3.64
CA LEU A 16 -12.11 25.12 3.02
C LEU A 16 -12.24 25.75 1.62
N VAL A 17 -11.83 25.00 0.60
CA VAL A 17 -11.88 25.45 -0.79
C VAL A 17 -13.34 25.69 -1.13
N GLU A 18 -13.74 26.95 -1.28
CA GLU A 18 -15.04 27.29 -1.86
C GLU A 18 -15.09 26.77 -3.29
N PHE A 19 -16.13 25.98 -3.58
CA PHE A 19 -16.37 25.39 -4.89
C PHE A 19 -16.90 26.48 -5.85
N SER A 20 -16.07 27.44 -6.25
CA SER A 20 -16.40 28.48 -7.23
C SER A 20 -15.69 28.21 -8.56
N GLY A 21 -16.44 27.70 -9.51
CA GLY A 21 -16.04 27.54 -10.91
C GLY A 21 -17.07 26.65 -11.61
N ALA A 22 -17.63 27.08 -12.74
CA ALA A 22 -18.47 26.25 -13.60
C ALA A 22 -17.63 25.11 -14.18
N SER A 23 -17.40 24.09 -13.37
CA SER A 23 -16.67 22.89 -13.69
C SER A 23 -17.62 21.92 -14.38
N GLU A 24 -17.14 21.22 -15.40
CA GLU A 24 -17.82 20.02 -15.93
C GLU A 24 -18.26 19.14 -14.76
N LYS A 25 -19.47 18.54 -14.89
CA LYS A 25 -19.99 17.65 -13.84
C LYS A 25 -18.97 16.56 -13.52
N PRO A 26 -18.71 16.27 -12.22
CA PRO A 26 -17.82 15.15 -11.85
C PRO A 26 -18.30 13.85 -12.51
N LYS A 27 -17.36 13.06 -13.04
CA LYS A 27 -17.65 11.82 -13.76
C LYS A 27 -17.27 10.62 -12.90
N VAL A 28 -18.22 9.71 -12.69
CA VAL A 28 -18.00 8.47 -11.93
C VAL A 28 -18.18 7.26 -12.84
N LEU A 29 -17.18 6.39 -12.88
CA LEU A 29 -17.29 5.08 -13.52
C LEU A 29 -18.07 4.14 -12.60
N LEU A 30 -19.25 3.70 -13.03
CA LEU A 30 -20.05 2.69 -12.34
C LEU A 30 -19.76 1.31 -12.94
N ILE A 31 -19.20 0.39 -12.15
CA ILE A 31 -18.91 -0.98 -12.57
C ILE A 31 -19.96 -1.93 -11.96
N ALA A 32 -20.84 -2.45 -12.79
CA ALA A 32 -21.92 -3.35 -12.36
C ALA A 32 -22.41 -4.22 -13.51
N THR A 33 -22.81 -5.46 -13.22
CA THR A 33 -23.30 -6.42 -14.24
C THR A 33 -24.80 -6.28 -14.50
N LEU A 34 -25.21 -5.98 -15.73
CA LEU A 34 -26.62 -5.87 -16.11
C LEU A 34 -27.31 -7.22 -16.28
N ASP A 35 -26.56 -8.30 -16.51
CA ASP A 35 -27.14 -9.63 -16.66
C ASP A 35 -27.67 -10.21 -15.32
N THR A 36 -27.18 -9.72 -14.18
CA THR A 36 -27.56 -10.23 -12.86
C THR A 36 -28.10 -9.14 -11.91
N LYS A 37 -27.75 -7.87 -12.11
CA LYS A 37 -28.02 -6.75 -11.17
C LYS A 37 -28.59 -5.50 -11.86
N PRO A 38 -29.55 -5.62 -12.79
CA PRO A 38 -30.07 -4.45 -13.54
C PRO A 38 -30.77 -3.45 -12.62
N THR A 39 -31.53 -3.92 -11.64
CA THR A 39 -32.32 -3.08 -10.72
C THR A 39 -31.43 -2.28 -9.77
N GLU A 40 -30.39 -2.94 -9.20
CA GLU A 40 -29.41 -2.32 -8.30
C GLU A 40 -28.58 -1.29 -9.04
N THR A 41 -28.17 -1.62 -10.27
CA THR A 41 -27.40 -0.72 -11.14
C THR A 41 -28.20 0.54 -11.49
N ALA A 42 -29.46 0.39 -11.89
CA ALA A 42 -30.35 1.53 -12.18
C ALA A 42 -30.51 2.42 -10.94
N TYR A 43 -30.73 1.82 -9.76
CA TYR A 43 -30.88 2.57 -8.52
C TYR A 43 -29.61 3.34 -8.15
N LEU A 44 -28.42 2.74 -8.29
CA LEU A 44 -27.15 3.43 -8.05
C LEU A 44 -26.92 4.58 -9.02
N ARG A 45 -27.25 4.38 -10.32
CA ARG A 45 -27.20 5.44 -11.33
C ARG A 45 -28.08 6.61 -10.92
N ASP A 46 -29.36 6.37 -10.58
CA ASP A 46 -30.30 7.40 -10.15
C ASP A 46 -29.78 8.16 -8.91
N CYS A 47 -29.20 7.46 -7.94
CA CYS A 47 -28.61 8.09 -6.77
C CYS A 47 -27.43 9.01 -7.13
N LEU A 48 -26.56 8.61 -8.04
CA LEU A 48 -25.42 9.42 -8.50
C LEU A 48 -25.87 10.63 -9.32
N GLU A 49 -26.75 10.42 -10.31
CA GLU A 49 -27.27 11.48 -11.18
C GLU A 49 -28.06 12.51 -10.38
N GLY A 50 -28.83 12.07 -9.37
CA GLY A 50 -29.51 12.95 -8.40
C GLY A 50 -28.55 13.82 -7.57
N GLN A 51 -27.27 13.46 -7.49
CA GLN A 51 -26.21 14.27 -6.90
C GLN A 51 -25.47 15.14 -7.90
N GLY A 52 -25.92 15.20 -9.15
CA GLY A 52 -25.26 15.97 -10.22
C GLY A 52 -23.98 15.32 -10.76
N ILE A 53 -23.80 14.02 -10.53
CA ILE A 53 -22.68 13.24 -11.07
C ILE A 53 -23.05 12.74 -12.47
N GLN A 54 -22.13 12.84 -13.42
CA GLN A 54 -22.23 12.15 -14.70
C GLN A 54 -21.77 10.71 -14.52
N VAL A 55 -22.63 9.74 -14.86
CA VAL A 55 -22.34 8.32 -14.73
C VAL A 55 -21.88 7.75 -16.07
N ILE A 56 -20.79 7.01 -16.06
CA ILE A 56 -20.34 6.17 -17.19
C ILE A 56 -20.42 4.74 -16.68
N HIS A 57 -21.32 3.94 -17.24
CA HIS A 57 -21.52 2.56 -16.77
C HIS A 57 -20.69 1.59 -17.62
N LEU A 58 -19.86 0.81 -16.96
CA LEU A 58 -19.11 -0.31 -17.49
C LEU A 58 -19.77 -1.61 -17.04
N ASP A 59 -20.30 -2.37 -18.02
CA ASP A 59 -20.96 -3.65 -17.78
C ASP A 59 -20.05 -4.84 -18.12
N PRO A 60 -19.43 -5.50 -17.12
CA PRO A 60 -18.57 -6.66 -17.36
C PRO A 60 -19.34 -7.99 -17.37
N SER A 61 -20.60 -8.00 -17.74
CA SER A 61 -21.44 -9.21 -17.81
C SER A 61 -20.84 -10.26 -18.73
N ILE A 62 -20.85 -11.54 -18.30
CA ILE A 62 -20.32 -12.66 -19.07
C ILE A 62 -21.44 -13.48 -19.70
N ARG A 63 -22.57 -13.69 -18.99
CA ARG A 63 -23.61 -14.63 -19.40
C ARG A 63 -24.39 -14.15 -20.61
N ARG A 64 -24.80 -12.88 -20.61
CA ARG A 64 -25.53 -12.25 -21.71
C ARG A 64 -25.21 -10.76 -21.78
N THR A 65 -25.27 -10.18 -22.97
CA THR A 65 -25.23 -8.74 -23.16
C THR A 65 -26.63 -8.16 -22.97
N VAL A 66 -26.75 -7.15 -22.10
CA VAL A 66 -27.98 -6.40 -21.86
C VAL A 66 -27.74 -4.95 -22.30
N ALA A 67 -28.71 -4.33 -22.96
CA ALA A 67 -28.62 -2.94 -23.39
C ALA A 67 -28.69 -1.99 -22.17
N GLY A 68 -28.03 -0.84 -22.24
CA GLY A 68 -28.12 0.23 -21.23
C GLY A 68 -26.80 0.67 -20.60
N ALA A 69 -25.68 -0.01 -20.88
CA ALA A 69 -24.36 0.43 -20.48
C ALA A 69 -23.68 1.23 -21.59
N GLU A 70 -22.93 2.27 -21.23
CA GLU A 70 -22.04 3.01 -22.14
C GLU A 70 -20.87 2.15 -22.62
N ILE A 71 -20.36 1.27 -21.74
CA ILE A 71 -19.31 0.31 -22.04
C ILE A 71 -19.91 -1.10 -21.92
N THR A 72 -20.12 -1.71 -23.06
CA THR A 72 -20.77 -3.02 -23.16
C THR A 72 -19.79 -4.19 -22.96
N PRO A 73 -20.27 -5.40 -22.60
CA PRO A 73 -19.43 -6.59 -22.54
C PRO A 73 -18.67 -6.85 -23.84
N ASP A 74 -19.27 -6.59 -24.99
CA ASP A 74 -18.63 -6.80 -26.30
C ASP A 74 -17.45 -5.85 -26.52
N MET A 75 -17.55 -4.58 -26.08
CA MET A 75 -16.43 -3.62 -26.08
C MET A 75 -15.31 -4.09 -25.16
N ILE A 76 -15.64 -4.60 -23.98
CA ILE A 76 -14.65 -5.10 -23.00
C ILE A 76 -13.90 -6.30 -23.59
N ALA A 77 -14.61 -7.28 -24.19
CA ALA A 77 -13.97 -8.42 -24.83
C ALA A 77 -13.08 -8.01 -26.00
N ALA A 78 -13.52 -7.03 -26.82
CA ALA A 78 -12.74 -6.49 -27.93
C ALA A 78 -11.46 -5.81 -27.43
N ALA A 79 -11.52 -5.01 -26.35
CA ALA A 79 -10.36 -4.39 -25.73
C ALA A 79 -9.35 -5.40 -25.17
N ALA A 80 -9.82 -6.60 -24.77
CA ALA A 80 -8.97 -7.73 -24.40
C ALA A 80 -8.43 -8.52 -25.61
N GLY A 81 -8.67 -8.06 -26.85
CA GLY A 81 -8.21 -8.72 -28.08
C GLY A 81 -9.02 -9.93 -28.50
N THR A 82 -10.29 -10.07 -28.06
CA THR A 82 -11.14 -11.21 -28.33
C THR A 82 -12.60 -10.76 -28.58
N ASN A 83 -13.57 -11.67 -28.45
CA ASN A 83 -15.00 -11.37 -28.54
C ASN A 83 -15.80 -12.15 -27.49
N MET A 84 -17.06 -11.73 -27.24
CA MET A 84 -17.88 -12.34 -26.20
C MET A 84 -18.22 -13.81 -26.45
N GLN A 85 -18.29 -14.27 -27.72
CA GLN A 85 -18.48 -15.68 -28.03
C GLN A 85 -17.27 -16.51 -27.53
N ALA A 86 -16.05 -16.07 -27.84
CA ALA A 86 -14.84 -16.73 -27.37
C ALA A 86 -14.72 -16.72 -25.82
N VAL A 87 -15.12 -15.61 -25.16
CA VAL A 87 -15.16 -15.54 -23.69
C VAL A 87 -16.12 -16.57 -23.10
N ARG A 88 -17.32 -16.73 -23.69
CA ARG A 88 -18.31 -17.72 -23.22
C ARG A 88 -17.87 -19.16 -23.51
N ASP A 89 -17.18 -19.39 -24.63
CA ASP A 89 -16.70 -20.73 -25.04
C ASP A 89 -15.57 -21.24 -24.14
N LEU A 90 -14.93 -20.38 -23.32
CA LEU A 90 -14.00 -20.83 -22.29
C LEU A 90 -14.64 -21.76 -21.25
N ARG A 91 -15.96 -21.68 -21.05
CA ARG A 91 -16.76 -22.49 -20.10
C ARG A 91 -16.14 -22.61 -18.71
N HIS A 92 -15.43 -21.56 -18.29
CA HIS A 92 -14.71 -21.51 -17.02
C HIS A 92 -14.76 -20.09 -16.49
N GLU A 93 -15.54 -19.87 -15.44
CA GLU A 93 -15.81 -18.52 -14.88
C GLU A 93 -14.54 -17.72 -14.61
N GLY A 94 -13.53 -18.31 -13.95
CA GLY A 94 -12.27 -17.60 -13.64
C GLY A 94 -11.48 -17.18 -14.88
N LYS A 95 -11.45 -18.01 -15.94
CA LYS A 95 -10.78 -17.66 -17.21
C LYS A 95 -11.55 -16.56 -17.94
N SER A 96 -12.86 -16.69 -18.03
CA SER A 96 -13.72 -15.65 -18.63
C SER A 96 -13.57 -14.33 -17.88
N GLN A 97 -13.56 -14.37 -16.56
CA GLN A 97 -13.36 -13.20 -15.72
C GLN A 97 -12.00 -12.55 -15.95
N ALA A 98 -10.91 -13.32 -16.09
CA ALA A 98 -9.58 -12.79 -16.34
C ALA A 98 -9.52 -11.97 -17.64
N VAL A 99 -10.15 -12.47 -18.72
CA VAL A 99 -10.27 -11.73 -19.99
C VAL A 99 -11.07 -10.44 -19.80
N MET A 100 -12.21 -10.51 -19.11
CA MET A 100 -13.05 -9.33 -18.87
C MET A 100 -12.34 -8.30 -17.95
N MET A 101 -11.53 -8.73 -16.98
CA MET A 101 -10.72 -7.84 -16.16
C MET A 101 -9.71 -7.06 -17.00
N GLU A 102 -8.98 -7.75 -17.89
CA GLU A 102 -8.00 -7.10 -18.77
C GLU A 102 -8.64 -6.05 -19.65
N GLY A 103 -9.75 -6.38 -20.33
CA GLY A 103 -10.47 -5.44 -21.19
C GLY A 103 -11.09 -4.27 -20.41
N ALA A 104 -11.66 -4.55 -19.22
CA ALA A 104 -12.24 -3.53 -18.37
C ALA A 104 -11.19 -2.52 -17.87
N GLN A 105 -9.99 -2.99 -17.48
CA GLN A 105 -8.88 -2.11 -17.09
C GLN A 105 -8.46 -1.20 -18.24
N LYS A 106 -8.25 -1.74 -19.44
CA LYS A 106 -7.87 -0.96 -20.62
C LYS A 106 -8.89 0.15 -20.92
N LEU A 107 -10.17 -0.21 -21.03
CA LEU A 107 -11.24 0.75 -21.32
C LEU A 107 -11.43 1.78 -20.20
N ALA A 108 -11.31 1.39 -18.94
CA ALA A 108 -11.41 2.32 -17.82
C ALA A 108 -10.29 3.39 -17.87
N HIS A 109 -9.07 3.02 -18.24
CA HIS A 109 -7.96 3.96 -18.42
C HIS A 109 -8.15 4.84 -19.67
N GLU A 110 -8.65 4.30 -20.77
CA GLU A 110 -8.98 5.09 -21.97
C GLU A 110 -10.06 6.14 -21.68
N ILE A 111 -11.08 5.76 -20.89
CA ILE A 111 -12.12 6.69 -20.43
C ILE A 111 -11.52 7.76 -19.53
N ASP A 112 -10.68 7.40 -18.56
CA ASP A 112 -10.05 8.39 -17.68
C ASP A 112 -9.18 9.37 -18.47
N ALA A 113 -8.43 8.89 -19.45
CA ALA A 113 -7.61 9.74 -20.30
C ALA A 113 -8.43 10.70 -21.16
N ARG A 114 -9.59 10.27 -21.64
CA ARG A 114 -10.47 11.07 -22.52
C ARG A 114 -11.42 11.97 -21.75
N GLU A 115 -12.03 11.46 -20.68
CA GLU A 115 -13.15 12.09 -19.99
C GLU A 115 -12.76 12.72 -18.65
N GLY A 116 -11.66 12.27 -18.02
CA GLY A 116 -11.24 12.73 -16.70
C GLY A 116 -12.14 12.21 -15.57
N LEU A 117 -11.94 10.98 -15.12
CA LEU A 117 -12.73 10.40 -14.03
C LEU A 117 -12.47 11.13 -12.71
N SER A 118 -13.53 11.32 -11.93
CA SER A 118 -13.51 11.87 -10.57
C SER A 118 -13.75 10.81 -9.50
N GLY A 119 -14.05 9.56 -9.90
CA GLY A 119 -14.25 8.44 -8.98
C GLY A 119 -14.74 7.18 -9.66
N ILE A 120 -14.74 6.09 -8.92
CA ILE A 120 -15.21 4.77 -9.33
C ILE A 120 -16.15 4.23 -8.26
N LEU A 121 -17.35 3.81 -8.65
CA LEU A 121 -18.29 3.06 -7.82
C LEU A 121 -18.49 1.68 -8.40
N ALA A 122 -18.52 0.66 -7.56
CA ALA A 122 -18.89 -0.67 -8.01
C ALA A 122 -19.80 -1.39 -7.01
N ILE A 123 -20.54 -2.38 -7.51
CA ILE A 123 -21.36 -3.27 -6.70
C ILE A 123 -21.21 -4.72 -7.15
N GLY A 124 -21.06 -5.66 -6.21
CA GLY A 124 -20.95 -7.07 -6.57
C GLY A 124 -20.82 -8.05 -5.40
N GLY A 125 -21.10 -9.31 -5.68
CA GLY A 125 -20.67 -10.45 -4.89
C GLY A 125 -19.18 -10.73 -5.12
N SER A 126 -18.67 -11.92 -4.77
CA SER A 126 -17.25 -12.27 -4.86
C SER A 126 -16.64 -12.02 -6.25
N MET A 127 -17.29 -12.51 -7.32
CA MET A 127 -16.82 -12.30 -8.70
C MET A 127 -16.81 -10.83 -9.09
N GLY A 128 -17.93 -10.11 -8.87
CA GLY A 128 -18.02 -8.67 -9.17
C GLY A 128 -17.02 -7.85 -8.37
N THR A 129 -16.79 -8.20 -7.11
CA THR A 129 -15.77 -7.55 -6.26
C THR A 129 -14.37 -7.76 -6.82
N THR A 130 -14.01 -9.00 -7.20
CA THR A 130 -12.71 -9.33 -7.79
C THR A 130 -12.46 -8.50 -9.05
N LEU A 131 -13.41 -8.46 -9.97
CA LEU A 131 -13.27 -7.71 -11.22
C LEU A 131 -13.18 -6.20 -10.96
N ALA A 132 -14.13 -5.64 -10.21
CA ALA A 132 -14.20 -4.20 -9.98
C ALA A 132 -12.98 -3.68 -9.20
N THR A 133 -12.55 -4.40 -8.16
CA THR A 133 -11.36 -4.00 -7.40
C THR A 133 -10.07 -4.18 -8.21
N SER A 134 -10.03 -5.12 -9.16
CA SER A 134 -8.92 -5.23 -10.12
C SER A 134 -8.80 -3.96 -10.98
N VAL A 135 -9.93 -3.44 -11.49
CA VAL A 135 -9.97 -2.13 -12.17
C VAL A 135 -9.55 -1.02 -11.22
N MET A 136 -10.16 -0.93 -10.03
CA MET A 136 -9.85 0.10 -9.02
C MET A 136 -8.37 0.12 -8.64
N ARG A 137 -7.73 -1.06 -8.50
CA ARG A 137 -6.32 -1.17 -8.16
C ARG A 137 -5.38 -0.67 -9.24
N SER A 138 -5.79 -0.60 -10.49
CA SER A 138 -4.99 -0.06 -11.58
C SER A 138 -4.95 1.48 -11.61
N PHE A 139 -5.83 2.14 -10.84
CA PHE A 139 -5.88 3.60 -10.74
C PHE A 139 -5.00 4.16 -9.62
N PRO A 140 -4.53 5.41 -9.73
CA PRO A 140 -3.63 6.02 -8.76
C PRO A 140 -4.29 6.21 -7.38
N TYR A 141 -3.46 6.38 -6.35
CA TYR A 141 -3.90 6.80 -5.03
C TYR A 141 -4.58 8.17 -5.10
N GLY A 142 -5.61 8.36 -4.26
CA GLY A 142 -6.37 9.60 -4.17
C GLY A 142 -7.54 9.70 -5.12
N LEU A 143 -7.60 8.96 -6.24
CA LEU A 143 -8.84 8.84 -7.01
C LEU A 143 -9.89 8.12 -6.16
N PRO A 144 -11.07 8.69 -5.90
CA PRO A 144 -12.13 8.06 -5.10
C PRO A 144 -12.55 6.69 -5.64
N LYS A 145 -12.53 5.68 -4.79
CA LYS A 145 -12.90 4.29 -5.12
C LYS A 145 -13.80 3.72 -4.04
N VAL A 146 -15.03 3.38 -4.39
CA VAL A 146 -16.00 2.79 -3.46
C VAL A 146 -16.52 1.48 -4.02
N MET A 147 -16.41 0.41 -3.25
CA MET A 147 -16.89 -0.94 -3.60
C MET A 147 -17.97 -1.39 -2.62
N ILE A 148 -19.21 -1.52 -3.09
CA ILE A 148 -20.32 -2.13 -2.33
C ILE A 148 -20.27 -3.63 -2.55
N SER A 149 -20.00 -4.40 -1.49
CA SER A 149 -19.69 -5.82 -1.63
C SER A 149 -20.24 -6.68 -0.49
N THR A 150 -20.69 -7.87 -0.83
CA THR A 150 -20.99 -8.92 0.15
C THR A 150 -19.71 -9.48 0.81
N MET A 151 -18.53 -9.19 0.26
CA MET A 151 -17.24 -9.63 0.80
C MET A 151 -16.62 -8.64 1.79
N ALA A 152 -17.23 -7.44 1.96
CA ALA A 152 -16.66 -6.35 2.75
C ALA A 152 -16.65 -6.59 4.27
N SER A 153 -17.40 -7.56 4.77
CA SER A 153 -17.44 -7.92 6.20
C SER A 153 -16.38 -8.96 6.61
N GLY A 154 -15.60 -9.47 5.66
CA GLY A 154 -14.65 -10.56 5.90
C GLY A 154 -13.23 -10.22 5.44
N PHE A 155 -12.57 -11.20 4.84
CA PHE A 155 -11.20 -11.08 4.37
C PHE A 155 -11.10 -10.22 3.09
N THR A 156 -10.75 -8.95 3.25
CA THR A 156 -10.73 -7.94 2.18
C THR A 156 -9.37 -7.77 1.49
N THR A 157 -8.28 -8.22 2.10
CA THR A 157 -6.91 -8.05 1.59
C THR A 157 -6.73 -8.41 0.10
N PRO A 158 -7.27 -9.53 -0.43
CA PRO A 158 -7.10 -9.88 -1.84
C PRO A 158 -7.79 -8.91 -2.81
N PHE A 159 -8.82 -8.21 -2.34
CA PHE A 159 -9.58 -7.25 -3.13
C PHE A 159 -8.94 -5.85 -3.10
N VAL A 160 -8.61 -5.38 -1.91
CA VAL A 160 -8.06 -4.03 -1.69
C VAL A 160 -6.58 -3.97 -2.08
N GLY A 161 -5.81 -5.00 -1.74
CA GLY A 161 -4.35 -5.00 -1.89
C GLY A 161 -3.73 -3.82 -1.14
N THR A 162 -2.92 -3.04 -1.83
CA THR A 162 -2.26 -1.84 -1.29
C THR A 162 -3.03 -0.54 -1.58
N ARG A 163 -4.24 -0.60 -2.15
CA ARG A 163 -4.98 0.58 -2.62
C ARG A 163 -5.96 1.15 -1.60
N ASP A 164 -6.23 2.43 -1.74
CA ASP A 164 -7.18 3.24 -0.98
C ASP A 164 -8.64 3.00 -1.44
N ILE A 165 -9.11 1.76 -1.35
CA ILE A 165 -10.48 1.38 -1.72
C ILE A 165 -11.37 1.38 -0.49
N VAL A 166 -12.47 2.14 -0.53
CA VAL A 166 -13.50 2.11 0.51
C VAL A 166 -14.43 0.93 0.26
N MET A 167 -14.43 -0.03 1.18
CA MET A 167 -15.30 -1.19 1.13
C MET A 167 -16.58 -0.93 1.94
N VAL A 168 -17.75 -1.03 1.29
CA VAL A 168 -19.06 -0.90 1.91
C VAL A 168 -19.70 -2.28 2.00
N ASN A 169 -20.00 -2.75 3.21
CA ASN A 169 -20.69 -4.02 3.40
C ASN A 169 -22.13 -3.93 2.90
N ALA A 170 -22.47 -4.80 1.95
CA ALA A 170 -23.83 -4.87 1.39
C ALA A 170 -24.88 -5.30 2.42
N VAL A 171 -24.49 -5.89 3.54
CA VAL A 171 -25.30 -6.40 4.65
C VAL A 171 -26.19 -7.58 4.24
N CYS A 172 -26.95 -7.41 3.17
CA CYS A 172 -27.77 -8.45 2.55
C CYS A 172 -27.13 -8.94 1.24
N ASP A 173 -27.60 -10.06 0.72
CA ASP A 173 -27.24 -10.45 -0.64
C ASP A 173 -27.72 -9.40 -1.67
N ILE A 174 -26.96 -9.25 -2.73
CA ILE A 174 -27.24 -8.30 -3.81
C ILE A 174 -28.21 -8.97 -4.80
N ALA A 175 -29.48 -9.04 -4.40
CA ALA A 175 -30.56 -9.70 -5.12
C ALA A 175 -31.86 -8.89 -4.97
N GLY A 176 -31.98 -7.84 -5.76
CA GLY A 176 -33.09 -6.88 -5.69
C GLY A 176 -32.92 -5.80 -4.62
N LEU A 177 -33.94 -4.95 -4.53
CA LEU A 177 -33.97 -3.80 -3.62
C LEU A 177 -34.97 -4.04 -2.48
N ASN A 178 -34.47 -3.94 -1.25
CA ASN A 178 -35.27 -3.91 -0.02
C ASN A 178 -34.94 -2.65 0.79
N THR A 179 -35.52 -2.49 1.97
CA THR A 179 -35.32 -1.29 2.80
C THR A 179 -33.86 -1.12 3.19
N ILE A 180 -33.18 -2.19 3.58
CA ILE A 180 -31.76 -2.16 4.00
C ILE A 180 -30.86 -1.89 2.80
N THR A 181 -31.03 -2.64 1.70
CA THR A 181 -30.15 -2.50 0.53
C THR A 181 -30.29 -1.12 -0.12
N ARG A 182 -31.48 -0.53 -0.15
CA ARG A 182 -31.69 0.86 -0.61
C ARG A 182 -30.85 1.85 0.18
N ASP A 183 -30.86 1.76 1.50
CA ASP A 183 -30.09 2.67 2.35
C ASP A 183 -28.58 2.47 2.18
N VAL A 184 -28.12 1.24 2.19
CA VAL A 184 -26.68 0.90 2.03
C VAL A 184 -26.16 1.35 0.65
N TYR A 185 -26.90 1.06 -0.42
CA TYR A 185 -26.48 1.43 -1.78
C TYR A 185 -26.49 2.95 -1.97
N ARG A 186 -27.52 3.63 -1.45
CA ARG A 186 -27.56 5.10 -1.44
C ARG A 186 -26.36 5.68 -0.67
N ASN A 187 -26.03 5.14 0.49
CA ASN A 187 -24.87 5.60 1.27
C ASN A 187 -23.55 5.43 0.50
N GLY A 188 -23.35 4.29 -0.18
CA GLY A 188 -22.20 4.08 -1.05
C GLY A 188 -22.13 5.07 -2.21
N ALA A 189 -23.27 5.32 -2.88
CA ALA A 189 -23.37 6.31 -3.95
C ALA A 189 -23.12 7.73 -3.45
N LEU A 190 -23.68 8.13 -2.31
CA LEU A 190 -23.43 9.44 -1.69
C LEU A 190 -21.97 9.62 -1.28
N ALA A 191 -21.33 8.56 -0.77
CA ALA A 191 -19.93 8.60 -0.38
C ALA A 191 -19.05 8.92 -1.59
N VAL A 192 -19.16 8.15 -2.69
CA VAL A 192 -18.36 8.42 -3.89
C VAL A 192 -18.73 9.76 -4.54
N ALA A 193 -20.00 10.16 -4.54
CA ALA A 193 -20.43 11.44 -5.08
C ALA A 193 -19.81 12.62 -4.31
N GLY A 194 -19.80 12.55 -2.97
CA GLY A 194 -19.15 13.56 -2.12
C GLY A 194 -17.64 13.65 -2.38
N MET A 195 -16.97 12.50 -2.42
CA MET A 195 -15.54 12.43 -2.72
C MET A 195 -15.24 12.94 -4.14
N ALA A 196 -16.04 12.57 -5.17
CA ALA A 196 -15.84 12.98 -6.56
C ALA A 196 -15.99 14.49 -6.75
N LYS A 197 -16.93 15.14 -6.05
CA LYS A 197 -17.07 16.60 -6.04
C LYS A 197 -15.85 17.31 -5.47
N GLY A 198 -15.22 16.70 -4.45
CA GLY A 198 -14.01 17.21 -3.81
C GLY A 198 -12.71 16.80 -4.51
N TYR A 199 -12.75 15.84 -5.43
CA TYR A 199 -11.55 15.31 -6.05
C TYR A 199 -10.83 16.37 -6.90
N ARG A 200 -9.53 16.43 -6.73
CA ARG A 200 -8.63 17.18 -7.61
C ARG A 200 -7.53 16.23 -8.04
N ARG A 201 -7.34 16.14 -9.35
CA ARG A 201 -6.23 15.33 -9.90
C ARG A 201 -4.91 15.86 -9.32
N PRO A 202 -4.09 15.02 -8.65
CA PRO A 202 -2.84 15.47 -8.08
C PRO A 202 -1.92 16.07 -9.14
N GLU A 203 -1.40 17.26 -8.87
CA GLU A 203 -0.29 17.81 -9.65
C GLU A 203 1.01 17.10 -9.26
N LYS A 204 1.95 16.99 -10.21
CA LYS A 204 3.28 16.46 -9.89
C LYS A 204 3.95 17.42 -8.90
N SER A 205 4.30 16.91 -7.72
CA SER A 205 5.12 17.68 -6.78
C SER A 205 6.50 17.94 -7.40
N ALA A 206 6.97 19.18 -7.32
CA ALA A 206 8.33 19.55 -7.70
C ALA A 206 9.36 19.26 -6.59
N ARG A 207 8.89 18.87 -5.38
CA ARG A 207 9.78 18.57 -4.26
C ARG A 207 10.36 17.14 -4.40
N PRO A 208 11.64 16.96 -4.03
CA PRO A 208 12.22 15.62 -3.91
C PRO A 208 11.36 14.76 -2.96
N LEU A 209 11.14 13.51 -3.32
CA LEU A 209 10.34 12.56 -2.55
C LEU A 209 11.22 11.45 -1.98
N VAL A 210 11.21 11.29 -0.67
CA VAL A 210 11.86 10.17 0.03
C VAL A 210 10.80 9.26 0.64
N LEU A 211 10.94 7.96 0.42
CA LEU A 211 10.10 6.95 1.06
C LEU A 211 10.88 6.27 2.18
N MET A 212 10.21 5.99 3.30
CA MET A 212 10.85 5.34 4.44
C MET A 212 9.97 4.25 5.05
N GLY A 213 10.49 3.01 5.07
CA GLY A 213 9.89 1.88 5.79
C GLY A 213 10.32 1.88 7.25
N THR A 214 9.38 1.80 8.20
CA THR A 214 9.67 1.78 9.66
C THR A 214 8.67 0.92 10.42
N LEU A 215 8.99 0.59 11.67
CA LEU A 215 8.07 -0.05 12.62
C LEU A 215 8.11 0.74 13.93
N GLY A 216 7.12 0.54 14.83
CA GLY A 216 7.03 1.28 16.09
C GLY A 216 8.30 1.29 16.94
N THR A 217 9.07 0.21 16.88
CA THR A 217 10.34 0.08 17.65
C THR A 217 11.55 0.78 17.01
N THR A 218 11.41 1.37 15.80
CA THR A 218 12.37 2.27 15.14
C THR A 218 11.77 3.66 14.89
N GLU A 219 10.57 3.94 15.42
CA GLU A 219 9.83 5.18 15.19
C GLU A 219 10.62 6.43 15.59
N ARG A 220 11.37 6.39 16.72
CA ARG A 220 12.16 7.53 17.17
C ARG A 220 13.18 7.99 16.11
N CYS A 221 13.90 7.05 15.48
CA CYS A 221 14.79 7.33 14.37
C CYS A 221 14.01 7.90 13.16
N SER A 222 12.91 7.27 12.80
CA SER A 222 12.04 7.69 11.70
C SER A 222 11.57 9.13 11.85
N VAL A 223 11.10 9.53 13.04
CA VAL A 223 10.67 10.90 13.35
C VAL A 223 11.81 11.90 13.18
N MET A 224 13.02 11.59 13.70
CA MET A 224 14.20 12.44 13.59
C MET A 224 14.62 12.64 12.12
N VAL A 225 14.70 11.54 11.35
CA VAL A 225 15.05 11.57 9.91
C VAL A 225 14.02 12.38 9.13
N ARG A 226 12.73 12.07 9.28
CA ARG A 226 11.65 12.78 8.59
C ARG A 226 11.69 14.28 8.88
N SER A 227 11.75 14.67 10.16
CA SER A 227 11.75 16.07 10.55
C SER A 227 12.96 16.84 10.03
N ALA A 228 14.12 16.18 9.88
CA ALA A 228 15.31 16.78 9.31
C ALA A 228 15.17 16.99 7.79
N LEU A 229 14.72 15.97 7.05
CA LEU A 229 14.52 16.06 5.60
C LEU A 229 13.41 17.06 5.22
N GLU A 230 12.30 17.10 5.98
CA GLU A 230 11.21 18.05 5.75
C GLU A 230 11.69 19.52 5.92
N ARG A 231 12.62 19.79 6.83
CA ARG A 231 13.24 21.12 6.96
C ARG A 231 14.09 21.54 5.76
N GLU A 232 14.63 20.57 5.04
CA GLU A 232 15.35 20.77 3.75
C GLU A 232 14.39 20.86 2.54
N GLY A 233 13.06 20.93 2.77
CA GLY A 233 12.06 21.01 1.71
C GLY A 233 11.75 19.68 0.99
N ILE A 234 12.19 18.56 1.53
CA ILE A 234 12.00 17.23 0.98
C ILE A 234 10.67 16.66 1.51
N GLU A 235 9.85 16.09 0.63
CA GLU A 235 8.65 15.34 1.02
C GLU A 235 9.06 13.95 1.53
N VAL A 236 8.56 13.54 2.70
CA VAL A 236 8.85 12.21 3.25
C VAL A 236 7.56 11.44 3.49
N MET A 237 7.42 10.28 2.84
CA MET A 237 6.34 9.34 3.09
C MET A 237 6.85 8.18 3.93
N VAL A 238 6.18 7.94 5.06
CA VAL A 238 6.55 6.89 6.02
C VAL A 238 5.56 5.74 5.95
N PHE A 239 6.07 4.51 5.86
CA PHE A 239 5.29 3.28 5.75
C PHE A 239 5.54 2.36 6.95
N HIS A 240 4.45 1.83 7.51
CA HIS A 240 4.54 0.89 8.62
C HIS A 240 4.74 -0.53 8.09
N THR A 241 5.91 -1.11 8.35
CA THR A 241 6.37 -2.38 7.78
C THR A 241 5.71 -3.60 8.45
N THR A 242 4.44 -3.82 8.10
CA THR A 242 3.62 -4.95 8.59
C THR A 242 3.11 -5.84 7.45
N GLY A 243 3.88 -5.95 6.38
CA GLY A 243 3.56 -6.68 5.15
C GLY A 243 2.97 -5.74 4.10
N SER A 244 1.77 -5.20 4.33
CA SER A 244 1.11 -4.30 3.39
C SER A 244 1.79 -2.93 3.25
N GLY A 245 2.45 -2.45 4.30
CA GLY A 245 3.12 -1.14 4.28
C GLY A 245 4.30 -1.11 3.33
N GLY A 246 5.20 -2.08 3.41
CA GLY A 246 6.31 -2.21 2.49
C GLY A 246 5.88 -2.51 1.06
N GLN A 247 4.86 -3.36 0.86
CA GLN A 247 4.27 -3.57 -0.47
C GLN A 247 3.70 -2.28 -1.06
N THR A 248 3.13 -1.40 -0.22
CA THR A 248 2.65 -0.07 -0.64
C THR A 248 3.82 0.84 -1.03
N LEU A 249 4.92 0.82 -0.26
CA LEU A 249 6.16 1.52 -0.59
C LEU A 249 6.67 1.08 -1.97
N ASP A 250 6.83 -0.22 -2.19
CA ASP A 250 7.24 -0.79 -3.49
C ASP A 250 6.32 -0.35 -4.64
N GLN A 251 5.02 -0.27 -4.39
CA GLN A 251 4.06 0.16 -5.40
C GLN A 251 4.21 1.66 -5.73
N ILE A 252 4.42 2.51 -4.73
CA ILE A 252 4.66 3.94 -4.95
C ILE A 252 5.97 4.17 -5.69
N VAL A 253 7.02 3.40 -5.40
CA VAL A 253 8.27 3.43 -6.19
C VAL A 253 8.00 3.17 -7.67
N ARG A 254 7.15 2.19 -8.01
CA ARG A 254 6.81 1.90 -9.41
C ARG A 254 6.06 3.05 -10.09
N GLU A 255 5.22 3.77 -9.35
CA GLU A 255 4.27 4.75 -9.89
C GLU A 255 4.75 6.20 -9.85
N ARG A 256 5.69 6.56 -8.97
CA ARG A 256 6.14 7.93 -8.77
C ARG A 256 7.63 8.09 -9.00
N ASP A 257 8.03 9.32 -9.29
CA ASP A 257 9.43 9.70 -9.27
C ASP A 257 9.87 9.82 -7.80
N VAL A 258 10.71 8.90 -7.34
CA VAL A 258 11.21 8.80 -5.98
C VAL A 258 12.70 9.11 -5.99
N THR A 259 13.13 10.02 -5.14
CA THR A 259 14.52 10.48 -5.07
C THR A 259 15.40 9.53 -4.26
N ALA A 260 14.88 8.98 -3.16
CA ALA A 260 15.58 7.97 -2.36
C ALA A 260 14.61 7.13 -1.55
N VAL A 261 15.06 5.93 -1.16
CA VAL A 261 14.35 5.04 -0.23
C VAL A 261 15.23 4.75 0.97
N ILE A 262 14.64 4.79 2.17
CA ILE A 262 15.25 4.35 3.42
C ILE A 262 14.49 3.13 3.94
N GLU A 263 15.06 1.96 3.79
CA GLU A 263 14.59 0.73 4.42
C GLU A 263 15.10 0.66 5.85
N LEU A 264 14.47 1.48 6.74
CA LEU A 264 14.86 1.56 8.15
C LEU A 264 14.46 0.31 8.94
N SER A 265 13.49 -0.47 8.45
CA SER A 265 12.99 -1.69 9.07
C SER A 265 12.99 -2.84 8.08
N LEU A 266 13.67 -3.93 8.41
CA LEU A 266 13.75 -5.14 7.58
C LEU A 266 12.88 -6.30 8.13
N VAL A 267 11.97 -6.02 9.06
CA VAL A 267 11.09 -7.05 9.65
C VAL A 267 10.28 -7.81 8.60
N GLU A 268 9.81 -7.13 7.54
CA GLU A 268 9.02 -7.76 6.48
C GLU A 268 9.82 -8.81 5.69
N MET A 269 11.11 -8.57 5.50
CA MET A 269 12.02 -9.55 4.88
C MET A 269 12.36 -10.67 5.86
N MET A 270 12.60 -10.35 7.13
CA MET A 270 12.83 -11.33 8.19
C MET A 270 11.63 -12.27 8.33
N ASP A 271 10.43 -11.72 8.37
CA ASP A 271 9.18 -12.48 8.46
C ASP A 271 8.90 -13.31 7.21
N PHE A 272 9.25 -12.80 6.01
CA PHE A 272 9.18 -13.61 4.78
C PHE A 272 10.08 -14.84 4.86
N LEU A 273 11.32 -14.69 5.31
CA LEU A 273 12.31 -15.77 5.38
C LEU A 273 11.98 -16.81 6.44
N HIS A 274 11.32 -16.39 7.53
CA HIS A 274 11.09 -17.24 8.70
C HIS A 274 9.61 -17.48 9.03
N GLY A 275 8.70 -17.09 8.11
CA GLY A 275 7.28 -17.34 8.24
C GLY A 275 6.59 -16.48 9.28
N GLY A 276 7.09 -15.27 9.57
CA GLY A 276 6.44 -14.31 10.45
C GLY A 276 5.15 -13.71 9.83
N LEU A 277 4.36 -13.03 10.66
CA LEU A 277 3.05 -12.51 10.29
C LEU A 277 3.11 -11.22 9.47
N CYS A 278 4.22 -10.49 9.53
CA CYS A 278 4.42 -9.23 8.81
C CYS A 278 5.16 -9.40 7.48
N SER A 279 5.12 -10.60 6.87
CA SER A 279 5.80 -10.88 5.62
C SER A 279 5.42 -9.91 4.50
N GLY A 280 6.40 -9.25 3.90
CA GLY A 280 6.23 -8.41 2.70
C GLY A 280 6.26 -9.20 1.38
N GLY A 281 6.53 -10.51 1.44
CA GLY A 281 6.66 -11.39 0.29
C GLY A 281 8.06 -11.37 -0.35
N PRO A 282 8.25 -12.17 -1.43
CA PRO A 282 9.57 -12.38 -2.05
C PRO A 282 10.10 -11.16 -2.82
N ASP A 283 9.21 -10.24 -3.24
CA ASP A 283 9.56 -9.12 -4.11
C ASP A 283 9.80 -7.80 -3.34
N ARG A 284 9.82 -7.86 -2.00
CA ARG A 284 10.03 -6.70 -1.14
C ARG A 284 11.39 -6.05 -1.42
N ALA A 285 11.40 -4.72 -1.61
CA ALA A 285 12.53 -3.88 -1.98
C ALA A 285 13.09 -4.09 -3.40
N ARG A 286 12.47 -4.91 -4.23
CA ARG A 286 12.90 -5.05 -5.64
C ARG A 286 12.57 -3.83 -6.49
N ALA A 287 11.49 -3.13 -6.19
CA ALA A 287 11.02 -2.03 -7.01
C ALA A 287 12.05 -0.89 -7.10
N GLU A 288 12.57 -0.44 -5.95
CA GLU A 288 13.57 0.61 -5.87
C GLU A 288 14.89 0.18 -6.50
N LEU A 289 15.33 -1.06 -6.23
CA LEU A 289 16.59 -1.57 -6.78
C LEU A 289 16.55 -1.70 -8.31
N GLN A 290 15.46 -2.26 -8.87
CA GLN A 290 15.28 -2.42 -10.31
C GLN A 290 15.03 -1.10 -11.03
N LYS A 291 14.35 -0.14 -10.39
CA LYS A 291 14.16 1.21 -10.94
C LYS A 291 15.42 2.07 -10.85
N GLY A 292 16.39 1.67 -10.04
CA GLY A 292 17.64 2.39 -9.85
C GLY A 292 17.53 3.55 -8.85
N VAL A 293 16.54 3.52 -7.98
CA VAL A 293 16.36 4.54 -6.94
C VAL A 293 17.46 4.38 -5.88
N PRO A 294 18.16 5.46 -5.49
CA PRO A 294 19.12 5.43 -4.40
C PRO A 294 18.50 4.86 -3.12
N THR A 295 19.09 3.80 -2.55
CA THR A 295 18.48 3.05 -1.45
C THR A 295 19.45 2.88 -0.28
N ILE A 296 18.96 3.14 0.93
CA ILE A 296 19.68 2.92 2.19
C ILE A 296 19.00 1.76 2.92
N PHE A 297 19.74 0.67 3.17
CA PHE A 297 19.28 -0.41 4.03
C PHE A 297 19.82 -0.26 5.44
N VAL A 298 18.93 -0.40 6.41
CA VAL A 298 19.24 -0.43 7.86
C VAL A 298 18.64 -1.70 8.45
N PRO A 299 19.39 -2.54 9.17
CA PRO A 299 18.87 -3.76 9.79
C PRO A 299 17.98 -3.47 11.01
N GLY A 300 17.21 -2.39 10.98
CA GLY A 300 16.23 -2.12 12.02
C GLY A 300 15.17 -3.21 12.06
N ASN A 301 14.76 -3.61 13.24
CA ASN A 301 13.76 -4.65 13.49
C ASN A 301 14.11 -6.05 12.94
N CYS A 302 15.37 -6.29 12.58
CA CYS A 302 15.80 -7.65 12.22
C CYS A 302 16.16 -8.50 13.46
N ASP A 303 16.11 -7.91 14.64
CA ASP A 303 16.32 -8.56 15.93
C ASP A 303 15.16 -9.46 16.36
N PHE A 304 14.05 -9.48 15.61
CA PHE A 304 12.90 -10.36 15.88
C PHE A 304 12.13 -10.75 14.63
N VAL A 305 11.37 -11.85 14.76
CA VAL A 305 10.29 -12.30 13.86
C VAL A 305 8.96 -12.09 14.60
N ILE A 306 7.91 -11.71 13.91
CA ILE A 306 6.57 -11.54 14.48
C ILE A 306 5.79 -12.86 14.39
N ALA A 307 5.50 -13.45 15.55
CA ALA A 307 4.60 -14.59 15.68
C ALA A 307 3.22 -14.17 16.20
N GLY A 308 2.29 -15.13 16.22
CA GLY A 308 0.98 -15.00 16.84
C GLY A 308 1.02 -14.88 18.38
N PRO A 309 -0.04 -15.33 19.06
CA PRO A 309 -0.06 -15.44 20.52
C PRO A 309 1.15 -16.22 21.04
N ILE A 310 1.49 -16.06 22.33
CA ILE A 310 2.69 -16.67 22.91
C ILE A 310 2.74 -18.19 22.76
N GLU A 311 1.59 -18.86 22.75
CA GLU A 311 1.49 -20.31 22.56
C GLU A 311 1.92 -20.70 21.14
N ASP A 312 1.53 -19.93 20.12
CA ASP A 312 1.98 -20.11 18.73
C ASP A 312 3.49 -19.85 18.62
N ALA A 313 3.98 -18.78 19.26
CA ALA A 313 5.39 -18.46 19.26
C ALA A 313 6.24 -19.59 19.88
N HIS A 314 5.81 -20.16 21.00
CA HIS A 314 6.49 -21.31 21.63
C HIS A 314 6.48 -22.56 20.74
N ALA A 315 5.35 -22.83 20.07
CA ALA A 315 5.23 -24.00 19.21
C ALA A 315 6.11 -23.90 17.96
N ARG A 316 6.19 -22.71 17.34
CA ARG A 316 6.91 -22.51 16.08
C ARG A 316 8.39 -22.19 16.24
N PHE A 317 8.76 -21.57 17.34
CA PHE A 317 10.12 -21.11 17.62
C PHE A 317 10.59 -21.56 19.02
N PRO A 318 10.66 -22.86 19.31
CA PRO A 318 10.97 -23.34 20.65
C PRO A 318 12.37 -22.91 21.11
N GLY A 319 12.50 -22.56 22.40
CA GLY A 319 13.78 -22.23 23.03
C GLY A 319 14.32 -20.83 22.74
N LYS A 320 13.60 -19.99 21.98
CA LYS A 320 13.97 -18.60 21.72
C LYS A 320 13.59 -17.67 22.90
N ARG A 321 14.08 -16.45 22.89
CA ARG A 321 13.60 -15.37 23.78
C ARG A 321 12.38 -14.69 23.13
N TYR A 322 11.42 -14.30 23.94
CA TYR A 322 10.17 -13.74 23.48
C TYR A 322 9.88 -12.39 24.15
N HIS A 323 9.25 -11.49 23.41
CA HIS A 323 8.61 -10.29 23.93
C HIS A 323 7.13 -10.30 23.52
N ILE A 324 6.24 -10.44 24.52
CA ILE A 324 4.77 -10.39 24.27
C ILE A 324 4.40 -8.93 24.03
N HIS A 325 4.07 -8.59 22.79
CA HIS A 325 3.65 -7.25 22.41
C HIS A 325 2.19 -6.99 22.87
N ASN A 326 1.31 -7.95 22.61
CA ASN A 326 -0.08 -7.97 23.06
C ASN A 326 -0.62 -9.41 23.00
N ALA A 327 -1.93 -9.59 23.27
CA ALA A 327 -2.55 -10.92 23.26
C ALA A 327 -2.49 -11.65 21.89
N ALA A 328 -2.31 -10.92 20.79
CA ALA A 328 -2.32 -11.48 19.43
C ALA A 328 -0.92 -11.60 18.81
N LEU A 329 0.09 -10.88 19.33
CA LEU A 329 1.40 -10.75 18.69
C LEU A 329 2.54 -10.89 19.69
N THR A 330 3.54 -11.69 19.30
CA THR A 330 4.78 -11.93 20.05
C THR A 330 5.98 -11.70 19.13
N ALA A 331 6.95 -10.88 19.58
CA ALA A 331 8.24 -10.77 18.94
C ALA A 331 9.16 -11.90 19.43
N VAL A 332 9.71 -12.65 18.50
CA VAL A 332 10.61 -13.78 18.75
C VAL A 332 12.02 -13.38 18.38
N ARG A 333 12.97 -13.39 19.32
CA ARG A 333 14.37 -13.00 19.08
C ARG A 333 15.00 -13.82 17.97
N THR A 334 15.61 -13.12 17.01
CA THR A 334 16.48 -13.72 15.99
C THR A 334 17.92 -13.90 16.52
N GLU A 335 18.63 -14.82 15.94
CA GLU A 335 20.02 -15.15 16.29
C GLU A 335 20.89 -15.14 15.02
N ALA A 336 22.15 -15.56 15.15
CA ALA A 336 23.13 -15.54 14.06
C ALA A 336 22.68 -16.25 12.78
N VAL A 337 21.87 -17.30 12.89
CA VAL A 337 21.38 -18.07 11.73
C VAL A 337 20.37 -17.26 10.93
N GLU A 338 19.37 -16.69 11.62
CA GLU A 338 18.33 -15.89 10.98
C GLU A 338 18.93 -14.62 10.36
N LEU A 339 19.84 -13.95 11.06
CA LEU A 339 20.58 -12.80 10.54
C LEU A 339 21.42 -13.17 9.30
N GLY A 340 21.98 -14.37 9.25
CA GLY A 340 22.70 -14.89 8.09
C GLY A 340 21.79 -15.11 6.88
N HIS A 341 20.58 -15.62 7.10
CA HIS A 341 19.58 -15.75 6.03
C HIS A 341 19.19 -14.39 5.48
N LEU A 342 18.95 -13.39 6.34
CA LEU A 342 18.66 -12.02 5.92
C LEU A 342 19.82 -11.41 5.15
N ALA A 343 21.05 -11.53 5.64
CA ALA A 343 22.24 -11.00 4.98
C ALA A 343 22.43 -11.60 3.58
N LYS A 344 22.24 -12.91 3.44
CA LYS A 344 22.29 -13.60 2.13
C LYS A 344 21.21 -13.07 1.20
N HIS A 345 19.96 -12.98 1.66
CA HIS A 345 18.84 -12.50 0.87
C HIS A 345 19.06 -11.04 0.40
N LEU A 346 19.50 -10.15 1.29
CA LEU A 346 19.88 -8.78 0.93
C LEU A 346 21.03 -8.75 -0.10
N GLY A 347 22.04 -9.59 0.07
CA GLY A 347 23.15 -9.68 -0.87
C GLY A 347 22.70 -10.09 -2.28
N GLU A 348 21.72 -10.98 -2.39
CA GLU A 348 21.08 -11.39 -3.65
C GLU A 348 20.28 -10.24 -4.27
N LEU A 349 19.42 -9.58 -3.49
CA LEU A 349 18.64 -8.42 -3.95
C LEU A 349 19.52 -7.26 -4.41
N ILE A 350 20.54 -6.90 -3.62
CA ILE A 350 21.48 -5.83 -3.95
C ILE A 350 22.27 -6.17 -5.23
N GLY A 351 22.46 -7.45 -5.53
CA GLY A 351 23.05 -7.89 -6.80
C GLY A 351 22.25 -7.49 -8.03
N GLU A 352 20.96 -7.21 -7.89
CA GLU A 352 20.07 -6.76 -8.97
C GLU A 352 19.96 -5.22 -9.07
N ALA A 353 20.60 -4.48 -8.15
CA ALA A 353 20.46 -3.03 -8.06
C ALA A 353 21.03 -2.32 -9.29
N LYS A 354 20.26 -1.37 -9.83
CA LYS A 354 20.67 -0.50 -10.96
C LYS A 354 21.09 0.90 -10.51
N GLY A 355 20.85 1.24 -9.25
CA GLY A 355 21.19 2.52 -8.65
C GLY A 355 22.11 2.40 -7.44
N PRO A 356 22.46 3.52 -6.81
CA PRO A 356 23.29 3.54 -5.62
C PRO A 356 22.61 2.84 -4.43
N VAL A 357 23.34 1.97 -3.75
CA VAL A 357 22.90 1.33 -2.50
C VAL A 357 23.95 1.55 -1.44
N SER A 358 23.52 1.79 -0.19
CA SER A 358 24.38 1.78 0.99
C SER A 358 23.70 1.07 2.16
N ILE A 359 24.48 0.50 3.05
CA ILE A 359 24.01 -0.21 4.23
C ILE A 359 24.56 0.50 5.47
N TYR A 360 23.67 0.83 6.41
CA TYR A 360 24.01 1.49 7.67
C TYR A 360 23.65 0.57 8.84
N VAL A 361 24.64 0.15 9.63
CA VAL A 361 24.44 -0.81 10.72
C VAL A 361 24.71 -0.13 12.07
N PRO A 362 23.70 0.00 12.94
CA PRO A 362 23.88 0.46 14.31
C PRO A 362 24.45 -0.69 15.16
N LEU A 363 25.58 -0.45 15.88
CA LEU A 363 26.25 -1.50 16.65
C LEU A 363 25.70 -1.68 18.08
N GLN A 364 24.82 -0.75 18.54
CA GLN A 364 24.26 -0.78 19.89
C GLN A 364 22.79 -1.24 19.93
N GLY A 365 22.32 -1.92 18.87
CA GLY A 365 20.98 -2.51 18.78
C GLY A 365 20.13 -2.02 17.64
N PHE A 366 19.23 -2.91 17.16
CA PHE A 366 18.44 -2.78 15.92
C PHE A 366 17.04 -2.23 16.14
N SER A 367 16.53 -2.26 17.39
CA SER A 367 15.19 -1.76 17.73
C SER A 367 15.11 -1.38 19.21
N SER A 368 14.01 -0.76 19.66
CA SER A 368 13.82 -0.49 21.09
C SER A 368 13.71 -1.78 21.93
N HIS A 369 13.38 -2.92 21.35
CA HIS A 369 13.43 -4.22 22.03
C HIS A 369 14.88 -4.71 22.21
N ASP A 370 15.80 -4.24 21.37
CA ASP A 370 17.24 -4.55 21.39
C ASP A 370 18.04 -3.36 21.99
N SER A 371 17.50 -2.70 22.99
CA SER A 371 18.15 -1.66 23.80
C SER A 371 18.48 -2.21 25.18
N PRO A 372 19.36 -1.56 25.99
CA PRO A 372 19.68 -2.00 27.35
C PRO A 372 18.46 -2.23 28.26
N GLU A 373 17.36 -1.51 28.02
CA GLU A 373 16.10 -1.68 28.73
C GLU A 373 15.16 -2.68 28.02
N GLY A 374 15.52 -3.13 26.83
CA GLY A 374 14.71 -4.02 26.00
C GLY A 374 14.83 -5.49 26.39
N HIS A 375 13.75 -6.23 26.28
CA HIS A 375 13.70 -7.66 26.65
C HIS A 375 14.47 -8.58 25.70
N LEU A 376 14.79 -8.08 24.49
CA LEU A 376 15.49 -8.86 23.47
C LEU A 376 16.94 -8.38 23.25
N HIS A 377 17.50 -7.57 24.16
CA HIS A 377 18.82 -6.98 24.02
C HIS A 377 19.95 -8.01 23.90
N ASP A 378 20.81 -7.81 22.87
CA ASP A 378 21.95 -8.68 22.63
C ASP A 378 23.03 -8.01 21.77
N LEU A 379 24.02 -7.39 22.40
CA LEU A 379 25.11 -6.68 21.73
C LEU A 379 26.06 -7.59 20.92
N SER A 380 25.94 -8.91 21.05
CA SER A 380 26.76 -9.82 20.24
C SER A 380 26.25 -9.95 18.81
N MET A 381 24.99 -9.60 18.53
CA MET A 381 24.36 -9.80 17.23
C MET A 381 24.72 -8.74 16.17
N PRO A 382 24.83 -7.43 16.47
CA PRO A 382 25.20 -6.45 15.45
C PRO A 382 26.56 -6.74 14.77
N PRO A 383 27.64 -7.07 15.48
CA PRO A 383 28.90 -7.48 14.82
C PRO A 383 28.77 -8.74 13.97
N VAL A 384 27.93 -9.71 14.39
CA VAL A 384 27.64 -10.91 13.59
C VAL A 384 26.97 -10.53 12.27
N PHE A 385 25.95 -9.67 12.31
CA PHE A 385 25.29 -9.19 11.11
C PHE A 385 26.26 -8.44 10.19
N VAL A 386 27.10 -7.53 10.72
CA VAL A 386 28.12 -6.82 9.94
C VAL A 386 29.02 -7.79 9.17
N LYS A 387 29.52 -8.82 9.85
CA LYS A 387 30.37 -9.85 9.21
C LYS A 387 29.63 -10.56 8.07
N GLN A 388 28.38 -10.96 8.32
CA GLN A 388 27.58 -11.71 7.35
C GLN A 388 27.18 -10.85 6.14
N ILE A 389 26.72 -9.61 6.35
CA ILE A 389 26.30 -8.73 5.26
C ILE A 389 27.50 -8.26 4.41
N THR A 390 28.64 -7.97 5.04
CA THR A 390 29.89 -7.61 4.33
C THR A 390 30.32 -8.73 3.40
N ALA A 391 30.25 -9.97 3.86
CA ALA A 391 30.54 -11.13 3.02
C ALA A 391 29.51 -11.31 1.89
N ALA A 392 28.22 -11.12 2.18
CA ALA A 392 27.14 -11.30 1.21
C ALA A 392 27.17 -10.25 0.07
N VAL A 393 27.50 -9.00 0.39
CA VAL A 393 27.60 -7.95 -0.65
C VAL A 393 28.96 -7.96 -1.36
N ALA A 394 29.96 -8.63 -0.84
CA ALA A 394 31.26 -8.85 -1.49
C ALA A 394 31.91 -7.56 -2.05
N GLY A 395 31.82 -6.46 -1.32
CA GLY A 395 32.38 -5.15 -1.72
C GLY A 395 31.60 -4.39 -2.80
N ARG A 396 30.45 -4.91 -3.26
CA ARG A 396 29.61 -4.24 -4.28
C ARG A 396 29.02 -2.91 -3.82
N VAL A 397 28.74 -2.80 -2.53
CA VAL A 397 28.16 -1.60 -1.91
C VAL A 397 28.85 -1.30 -0.58
N PRO A 398 28.89 -0.01 -0.15
CA PRO A 398 29.48 0.35 1.14
C PRO A 398 28.61 -0.16 2.30
N VAL A 399 29.27 -0.67 3.34
CA VAL A 399 28.70 -1.03 4.63
C VAL A 399 29.27 -0.10 5.70
N HIS A 400 28.45 0.79 6.22
CA HIS A 400 28.80 1.77 7.24
C HIS A 400 28.37 1.25 8.61
N THR A 401 29.26 1.28 9.59
CA THR A 401 28.97 0.90 10.97
C THR A 401 29.06 2.12 11.86
N LEU A 402 28.07 2.28 12.75
CA LEU A 402 28.08 3.35 13.75
C LEU A 402 27.94 2.73 15.15
N ASP A 403 28.83 3.10 16.05
CA ASP A 403 28.82 2.61 17.44
C ASP A 403 27.78 3.35 18.30
N VAL A 404 26.53 3.28 17.83
CA VAL A 404 25.33 3.88 18.45
C VAL A 404 24.13 2.96 18.24
N HIS A 405 23.08 3.19 19.03
CA HIS A 405 21.79 2.51 18.84
C HIS A 405 20.98 3.15 17.70
N VAL A 406 20.15 2.37 17.00
CA VAL A 406 19.33 2.84 15.86
C VAL A 406 18.50 4.08 16.20
N ASN A 407 17.95 4.17 17.39
CA ASN A 407 17.07 5.27 17.83
C ASN A 407 17.82 6.48 18.41
N THR A 408 19.06 6.73 17.98
CA THR A 408 19.85 7.92 18.39
C THR A 408 19.87 9.00 17.33
N GLN A 409 20.08 10.26 17.76
CA GLN A 409 20.22 11.39 16.85
C GLN A 409 21.40 11.19 15.90
N ALA A 410 22.54 10.72 16.41
CA ALA A 410 23.73 10.51 15.60
C ALA A 410 23.49 9.49 14.44
N PHE A 411 22.69 8.45 14.69
CA PHE A 411 22.31 7.52 13.63
C PHE A 411 21.38 8.15 12.61
N ALA A 412 20.37 8.87 13.07
CA ALA A 412 19.43 9.59 12.20
C ALA A 412 20.18 10.63 11.31
N ASP A 413 21.10 11.40 11.89
CA ASP A 413 21.89 12.39 11.15
C ASP A 413 22.73 11.73 10.03
N ALA A 414 23.30 10.55 10.27
CA ALA A 414 24.05 9.82 9.26
C ALA A 414 23.17 9.42 8.07
N LEU A 415 21.94 8.98 8.31
CA LEU A 415 20.97 8.64 7.25
C LEU A 415 20.58 9.89 6.46
N VAL A 416 20.30 11.00 7.14
CA VAL A 416 19.96 12.29 6.51
C VAL A 416 21.09 12.76 5.60
N GLN A 417 22.34 12.75 6.07
CA GLN A 417 23.50 13.14 5.26
C GLN A 417 23.67 12.27 4.01
N GLN A 418 23.41 10.98 4.13
CA GLN A 418 23.45 10.07 2.97
C GLN A 418 22.36 10.41 1.95
N VAL A 419 21.13 10.70 2.38
CA VAL A 419 20.05 11.13 1.47
C VAL A 419 20.42 12.44 0.76
N LEU A 420 20.91 13.43 1.50
CA LEU A 420 21.34 14.72 0.92
C LEU A 420 22.48 14.53 -0.09
N THR A 421 23.38 13.58 0.17
CA THR A 421 24.45 13.21 -0.78
C THR A 421 23.88 12.63 -2.09
N TYR A 422 22.80 11.86 -2.04
CA TYR A 422 22.14 11.35 -3.23
C TYR A 422 21.49 12.49 -4.02
N ILE A 423 20.74 13.37 -3.36
CA ILE A 423 20.06 14.50 -3.98
C ILE A 423 21.07 15.45 -4.68
N HIS A 424 22.18 15.79 -4.04
CA HIS A 424 23.19 16.70 -4.62
C HIS A 424 24.00 16.09 -5.76
N LYS A 425 24.01 14.76 -5.93
CA LYS A 425 24.70 14.12 -7.07
C LYS A 425 23.84 14.05 -8.32
N GLU A 426 22.51 14.20 -8.18
CA GLU A 426 21.56 14.22 -9.31
C GLU A 426 21.31 15.66 -9.81
N ALA A 427 21.67 16.68 -9.05
CA ALA A 427 21.58 18.09 -9.42
C ALA A 427 22.85 18.56 -10.17
#